data_559dd86bd21e56fa32db5a2a2487f1c7
#
_entry.id   559dd86bd21e56fa32db5a2a2487f1c7
#
_cell.length_a   1.000
_cell.length_b   1.000
_cell.length_c   1.000
_cell.angle_alpha   90.00
_cell.angle_beta   90.00
_cell.angle_gamma   90.00
#
_symmetry.space_group_name_H-M   'P 1'
#
loop_
_entity.id
_entity.type
_entity.pdbx_description
1 polymer ?
#
loop_
_entity_poly.entity_id
_entity_poly.type
_entity_poly.pdbx_seq_one_letter_code
_entity_poly.pdbx_strand_id
1 'polypeptide(L)'
;AAEIFPLIGPDKDIPAPDVGTDAQIMAWMMDTYSQQVGYAVPGVVTGKPLSIGGSLGREEATGRGVVYVTHEVLRHLKLSIDGATVAIQGFGNVGSHTARIMQEHGARIIAVSDVNGGIYSNKGLDITALLRRDPSQPLHESKLGDAITNEELLQLDCTVLVPAALSEQITAKNANSLRCRILSEGANGPTTLEADRILADKGI
;
A
#
# COMPACT_ATOMS: atom_id res chain seq x y z
N ALA A 1 -20.34 16.76 1.70
CA ALA A 1 -21.18 16.24 0.58
C ALA A 1 -22.23 17.25 0.14
N ALA A 2 -22.96 17.89 1.07
CA ALA A 2 -24.03 18.83 0.70
C ALA A 2 -23.57 19.96 -0.24
N GLU A 3 -22.43 20.59 0.05
CA GLU A 3 -21.90 21.71 -0.75
C GLU A 3 -21.46 21.30 -2.17
N ILE A 4 -20.97 20.08 -2.33
CA ILE A 4 -20.50 19.56 -3.63
C ILE A 4 -21.58 18.75 -4.37
N PHE A 5 -22.80 18.67 -3.81
CA PHE A 5 -23.91 17.90 -4.40
C PHE A 5 -24.12 18.15 -5.91
N PRO A 6 -24.09 19.39 -6.44
CA PRO A 6 -24.29 19.61 -7.87
C PRO A 6 -23.20 19.01 -8.77
N LEU A 7 -22.03 18.74 -8.20
CA LEU A 7 -20.84 18.26 -8.94
C LEU A 7 -20.74 16.73 -8.96
N ILE A 8 -21.24 16.06 -7.90
CA ILE A 8 -21.13 14.61 -7.74
C ILE A 8 -22.39 13.88 -8.18
N GLY A 9 -22.27 12.62 -8.50
CA GLY A 9 -23.40 11.76 -8.87
C GLY A 9 -22.94 10.54 -9.67
N PRO A 10 -23.82 9.53 -9.83
CA PRO A 10 -23.48 8.31 -10.61
C PRO A 10 -23.07 8.59 -12.07
N ASP A 11 -23.60 9.68 -12.64
CA ASP A 11 -23.34 10.12 -14.03
C ASP A 11 -22.46 11.37 -14.09
N LYS A 12 -21.81 11.73 -12.99
CA LYS A 12 -20.91 12.87 -12.83
C LYS A 12 -19.61 12.43 -12.16
N ASP A 13 -19.04 13.28 -11.30
CA ASP A 13 -17.86 12.92 -10.51
C ASP A 13 -18.24 12.00 -9.36
N ILE A 14 -17.56 10.86 -9.27
CA ILE A 14 -17.80 9.85 -8.24
C ILE A 14 -16.64 9.89 -7.22
N PRO A 15 -16.86 10.43 -6.02
CA PRO A 15 -15.84 10.45 -4.98
C PRO A 15 -15.36 9.05 -4.57
N ALA A 16 -14.07 8.95 -4.26
CA ALA A 16 -13.41 7.75 -3.74
C ALA A 16 -12.70 8.06 -2.41
N PRO A 17 -12.48 7.09 -1.55
CA PRO A 17 -11.66 7.29 -0.35
C PRO A 17 -10.19 7.51 -0.72
N ASP A 18 -9.53 8.41 0.03
CA ASP A 18 -8.11 8.73 -0.07
C ASP A 18 -7.57 9.03 1.33
N VAL A 19 -6.37 9.62 1.43
CA VAL A 19 -5.75 9.97 2.71
C VAL A 19 -6.72 10.72 3.63
N GLY A 20 -6.88 10.22 4.87
CA GLY A 20 -7.79 10.80 5.86
C GLY A 20 -9.26 10.46 5.67
N THR A 21 -9.61 9.58 4.72
CA THR A 21 -10.99 9.10 4.50
C THR A 21 -11.06 7.57 4.49
N ASP A 22 -12.23 7.05 4.81
CA ASP A 22 -12.48 5.61 4.93
C ASP A 22 -13.89 5.21 4.44
N ALA A 23 -14.21 3.94 4.57
CA ALA A 23 -15.51 3.40 4.16
C ALA A 23 -16.69 4.06 4.91
N GLN A 24 -16.50 4.46 6.18
CA GLN A 24 -17.52 5.13 6.98
C GLN A 24 -17.80 6.52 6.43
N ILE A 25 -16.77 7.28 6.06
CA ILE A 25 -16.92 8.60 5.46
C ILE A 25 -17.66 8.50 4.12
N MET A 26 -17.32 7.49 3.31
CA MET A 26 -18.03 7.22 2.05
C MET A 26 -19.52 6.88 2.30
N ALA A 27 -19.82 6.14 3.36
CA ALA A 27 -21.21 5.87 3.76
C ALA A 27 -21.96 7.16 4.12
N TRP A 28 -21.34 8.06 4.89
CA TRP A 28 -21.95 9.36 5.23
C TRP A 28 -22.14 10.24 3.99
N MET A 29 -21.22 10.23 3.05
CA MET A 29 -21.36 10.98 1.78
C MET A 29 -22.54 10.44 0.97
N MET A 30 -22.68 9.12 0.86
CA MET A 30 -23.78 8.47 0.17
C MET A 30 -25.12 8.79 0.86
N ASP A 31 -25.18 8.73 2.19
CA ASP A 31 -26.39 9.05 2.95
C ASP A 31 -26.83 10.51 2.73
N THR A 32 -25.89 11.45 2.87
CA THR A 32 -26.16 12.87 2.64
C THR A 32 -26.69 13.15 1.23
N TYR A 33 -26.08 12.53 0.21
CA TYR A 33 -26.54 12.67 -1.18
C TYR A 33 -27.93 12.07 -1.36
N SER A 34 -28.17 10.86 -0.85
CA SER A 34 -29.43 10.14 -0.97
C SER A 34 -30.59 10.88 -0.29
N GLN A 35 -30.36 11.54 0.85
CA GLN A 35 -31.36 12.39 1.51
C GLN A 35 -31.78 13.58 0.65
N GLN A 36 -30.86 14.19 -0.10
CA GLN A 36 -31.18 15.32 -0.97
C GLN A 36 -32.01 14.93 -2.20
N VAL A 37 -31.78 13.74 -2.76
CA VAL A 37 -32.56 13.24 -3.92
C VAL A 37 -33.81 12.49 -3.50
N GLY A 38 -33.94 12.11 -2.22
CA GLY A 38 -35.12 11.43 -1.67
C GLY A 38 -35.16 9.91 -1.85
N TYR A 39 -34.09 9.29 -2.34
CA TYR A 39 -33.94 7.83 -2.47
C TYR A 39 -32.46 7.40 -2.38
N ALA A 40 -32.22 6.11 -2.10
CA ALA A 40 -30.85 5.59 -1.98
C ALA A 40 -30.11 5.59 -3.34
N VAL A 41 -28.92 6.20 -3.38
CA VAL A 41 -28.06 6.29 -4.58
C VAL A 41 -26.67 5.72 -4.28
N PRO A 42 -26.53 4.38 -4.23
CA PRO A 42 -25.22 3.77 -3.89
C PRO A 42 -24.12 4.04 -4.93
N GLY A 43 -24.47 4.38 -6.16
CA GLY A 43 -23.52 4.71 -7.23
C GLY A 43 -22.81 6.04 -7.07
N VAL A 44 -23.20 6.90 -6.11
CA VAL A 44 -22.62 8.25 -5.95
C VAL A 44 -21.18 8.25 -5.43
N VAL A 45 -20.74 7.23 -4.73
CA VAL A 45 -19.38 7.10 -4.17
C VAL A 45 -18.85 5.69 -4.34
N THR A 46 -17.52 5.55 -4.36
CA THR A 46 -16.83 4.25 -4.25
C THR A 46 -16.41 3.96 -2.80
N GLY A 47 -15.81 2.80 -2.55
CA GLY A 47 -15.17 2.48 -1.27
C GLY A 47 -16.08 2.42 -0.03
N LYS A 48 -17.41 2.44 -0.21
CA LYS A 48 -18.38 2.28 0.87
C LYS A 48 -18.45 0.83 1.36
N PRO A 49 -18.99 0.57 2.58
CA PRO A 49 -19.15 -0.77 3.10
C PRO A 49 -19.97 -1.69 2.19
N LEU A 50 -19.64 -2.99 2.20
CA LEU A 50 -20.35 -4.00 1.41
C LEU A 50 -21.86 -4.04 1.71
N SER A 51 -22.23 -3.85 2.99
CA SER A 51 -23.62 -3.87 3.46
C SER A 51 -24.53 -2.82 2.83
N ILE A 52 -23.95 -1.78 2.24
CA ILE A 52 -24.69 -0.68 1.57
C ILE A 52 -24.31 -0.56 0.08
N GLY A 53 -23.89 -1.64 -0.54
CA GLY A 53 -23.60 -1.71 -1.98
C GLY A 53 -22.13 -1.44 -2.35
N GLY A 54 -21.19 -1.67 -1.43
CA GLY A 54 -19.75 -1.70 -1.73
C GLY A 54 -19.37 -2.88 -2.61
N SER A 55 -18.20 -2.81 -3.27
CA SER A 55 -17.70 -3.86 -4.15
C SER A 55 -16.76 -4.82 -3.40
N LEU A 56 -16.97 -6.12 -3.58
CA LEU A 56 -16.06 -7.15 -3.07
C LEU A 56 -14.63 -6.93 -3.60
N GLY A 57 -13.64 -7.10 -2.71
CA GLY A 57 -12.23 -6.96 -3.05
C GLY A 57 -11.72 -5.52 -3.15
N ARG A 58 -12.58 -4.48 -3.05
CA ARG A 58 -12.15 -3.08 -3.16
C ARG A 58 -11.11 -2.70 -2.11
N GLU A 59 -11.27 -3.20 -0.89
CA GLU A 59 -10.39 -2.89 0.24
C GLU A 59 -8.93 -3.30 -0.05
N GLU A 60 -8.71 -4.47 -0.64
CA GLU A 60 -7.38 -5.00 -0.93
C GLU A 60 -6.93 -4.77 -2.38
N ALA A 61 -7.77 -4.16 -3.23
CA ALA A 61 -7.55 -4.10 -4.69
C ALA A 61 -6.21 -3.48 -5.06
N THR A 62 -5.80 -2.39 -4.42
CA THR A 62 -4.52 -1.72 -4.70
C THR A 62 -3.34 -2.60 -4.31
N GLY A 63 -3.31 -3.14 -3.09
CA GLY A 63 -2.26 -4.06 -2.65
C GLY A 63 -2.20 -5.33 -3.51
N ARG A 64 -3.34 -5.88 -3.89
CA ARG A 64 -3.43 -7.04 -4.79
C ARG A 64 -2.89 -6.72 -6.19
N GLY A 65 -3.15 -5.52 -6.71
CA GLY A 65 -2.61 -5.03 -7.97
C GLY A 65 -1.08 -4.97 -7.95
N VAL A 66 -0.50 -4.43 -6.87
CA VAL A 66 0.97 -4.42 -6.66
C VAL A 66 1.54 -5.85 -6.70
N VAL A 67 0.87 -6.81 -6.04
CA VAL A 67 1.31 -8.22 -6.05
C VAL A 67 1.27 -8.81 -7.46
N TYR A 68 0.20 -8.56 -8.23
CA TYR A 68 0.09 -9.08 -9.59
C TYR A 68 1.19 -8.54 -10.51
N VAL A 69 1.42 -7.23 -10.48
CA VAL A 69 2.48 -6.60 -11.29
C VAL A 69 3.85 -7.15 -10.86
N THR A 70 4.12 -7.23 -9.56
CA THR A 70 5.38 -7.77 -9.04
C THR A 70 5.58 -9.24 -9.46
N HIS A 71 4.52 -10.05 -9.41
CA HIS A 71 4.59 -11.45 -9.86
C HIS A 71 4.94 -11.56 -11.34
N GLU A 72 4.37 -10.71 -12.20
CA GLU A 72 4.70 -10.69 -13.62
C GLU A 72 6.15 -10.26 -13.87
N VAL A 73 6.67 -9.27 -13.12
CA VAL A 73 8.09 -8.87 -13.22
C VAL A 73 9.00 -10.01 -12.76
N LEU A 74 8.70 -10.66 -11.63
CA LEU A 74 9.46 -11.83 -11.16
C LEU A 74 9.49 -12.92 -12.23
N ARG A 75 8.34 -13.24 -12.83
CA ARG A 75 8.24 -14.22 -13.92
C ARG A 75 9.09 -13.84 -15.13
N HIS A 76 9.05 -12.57 -15.53
CA HIS A 76 9.86 -12.04 -16.63
C HIS A 76 11.36 -12.20 -16.35
N LEU A 77 11.79 -11.95 -15.12
CA LEU A 77 13.16 -12.12 -14.66
C LEU A 77 13.53 -13.58 -14.33
N LYS A 78 12.61 -14.54 -14.53
CA LYS A 78 12.76 -15.97 -14.18
C LYS A 78 13.07 -16.21 -12.71
N LEU A 79 12.50 -15.38 -11.84
CA LEU A 79 12.57 -15.50 -10.39
C LEU A 79 11.25 -16.07 -9.85
N SER A 80 11.34 -16.81 -8.72
CA SER A 80 10.16 -17.27 -7.99
C SER A 80 9.72 -16.23 -6.97
N ILE A 81 8.42 -16.09 -6.76
CA ILE A 81 7.88 -15.36 -5.61
C ILE A 81 8.07 -16.16 -4.32
N ASP A 82 8.01 -17.49 -4.40
CA ASP A 82 8.28 -18.36 -3.26
C ASP A 82 9.74 -18.21 -2.79
N GLY A 83 9.89 -17.83 -1.53
CA GLY A 83 11.17 -17.52 -0.91
C GLY A 83 11.74 -16.13 -1.24
N ALA A 84 11.13 -15.35 -2.14
CA ALA A 84 11.56 -13.98 -2.44
C ALA A 84 11.50 -13.11 -1.18
N THR A 85 12.56 -12.35 -0.90
CA THR A 85 12.60 -11.41 0.22
C THR A 85 11.95 -10.09 -0.17
N VAL A 86 11.06 -9.59 0.68
CA VAL A 86 10.28 -8.37 0.41
C VAL A 86 10.41 -7.39 1.57
N ALA A 87 10.73 -6.14 1.27
CA ALA A 87 10.69 -5.02 2.20
C ALA A 87 9.60 -4.03 1.75
N ILE A 88 8.76 -3.57 2.68
CA ILE A 88 7.62 -2.71 2.37
C ILE A 88 7.65 -1.46 3.24
N GLN A 89 7.81 -0.30 2.62
CA GLN A 89 7.68 0.99 3.30
C GLN A 89 6.22 1.42 3.33
N GLY A 90 5.68 1.60 4.52
CA GLY A 90 4.26 1.88 4.74
C GLY A 90 3.46 0.60 5.03
N PHE A 91 2.79 0.54 6.20
CA PHE A 91 1.96 -0.59 6.61
C PHE A 91 0.50 -0.17 6.82
N GLY A 92 0.05 0.78 5.99
CA GLY A 92 -1.35 1.17 5.83
C GLY A 92 -2.13 0.20 4.93
N ASN A 93 -3.23 0.66 4.33
CA ASN A 93 -4.07 -0.18 3.47
C ASN A 93 -3.26 -0.91 2.38
N VAL A 94 -2.52 -0.19 1.54
CA VAL A 94 -1.77 -0.81 0.42
C VAL A 94 -0.69 -1.75 0.91
N GLY A 95 0.18 -1.29 1.82
CA GLY A 95 1.33 -2.09 2.27
C GLY A 95 0.94 -3.31 3.08
N SER A 96 -0.07 -3.23 3.95
CA SER A 96 -0.52 -4.36 4.75
C SER A 96 -1.16 -5.47 3.90
N HIS A 97 -2.00 -5.11 2.94
CA HIS A 97 -2.57 -6.07 1.99
C HIS A 97 -1.51 -6.66 1.06
N THR A 98 -0.57 -5.84 0.58
CA THR A 98 0.58 -6.34 -0.20
C THR A 98 1.39 -7.35 0.58
N ALA A 99 1.75 -7.05 1.85
CA ALA A 99 2.50 -7.94 2.71
C ALA A 99 1.78 -9.28 2.91
N ARG A 100 0.49 -9.24 3.24
CA ARG A 100 -0.33 -10.44 3.46
C ARG A 100 -0.39 -11.28 2.20
N ILE A 101 -0.76 -10.70 1.08
CA ILE A 101 -0.97 -11.44 -0.17
C ILE A 101 0.37 -12.02 -0.68
N MET A 102 1.48 -11.25 -0.64
CA MET A 102 2.79 -11.80 -1.01
C MET A 102 3.21 -12.96 -0.11
N GLN A 103 2.94 -12.89 1.22
CA GLN A 103 3.23 -13.98 2.14
C GLN A 103 2.37 -15.22 1.83
N GLU A 104 1.11 -15.05 1.46
CA GLU A 104 0.23 -16.15 1.00
C GLU A 104 0.77 -16.84 -0.27
N HIS A 105 1.51 -16.13 -1.11
CA HIS A 105 2.20 -16.66 -2.29
C HIS A 105 3.61 -17.20 -2.01
N GLY A 106 4.03 -17.30 -0.74
CA GLY A 106 5.30 -17.87 -0.33
C GLY A 106 6.46 -16.86 -0.21
N ALA A 107 6.24 -15.58 -0.45
CA ALA A 107 7.26 -14.57 -0.22
C ALA A 107 7.58 -14.40 1.26
N ARG A 108 8.82 -14.07 1.57
CA ARG A 108 9.30 -13.79 2.92
C ARG A 108 9.35 -12.28 3.14
N ILE A 109 8.39 -11.75 3.88
CA ILE A 109 8.36 -10.34 4.22
C ILE A 109 9.40 -10.09 5.32
N ILE A 110 10.52 -9.46 4.99
CA ILE A 110 11.64 -9.24 5.91
C ILE A 110 11.57 -7.91 6.64
N ALA A 111 10.88 -6.92 6.10
CA ALA A 111 10.72 -5.62 6.75
C ALA A 111 9.41 -4.96 6.38
N VAL A 112 8.83 -4.25 7.35
CA VAL A 112 7.71 -3.32 7.15
C VAL A 112 7.93 -2.06 7.99
N SER A 113 7.42 -0.90 7.56
CA SER A 113 7.51 0.33 8.33
C SER A 113 6.22 1.15 8.30
N ASP A 114 6.09 2.04 9.27
CA ASP A 114 5.11 3.12 9.29
C ASP A 114 5.83 4.49 9.40
N VAL A 115 5.07 5.54 9.71
CA VAL A 115 5.61 6.90 9.86
C VAL A 115 6.63 7.02 11.00
N ASN A 116 6.56 6.15 12.00
CA ASN A 116 7.41 6.18 13.20
C ASN A 116 8.67 5.31 13.08
N GLY A 117 8.81 4.54 11.99
CA GLY A 117 9.91 3.60 11.77
C GLY A 117 9.39 2.21 11.42
N GLY A 118 10.26 1.23 11.43
CA GLY A 118 9.92 -0.11 10.99
C GLY A 118 10.49 -1.20 11.86
N ILE A 119 10.23 -2.44 11.43
CA ILE A 119 10.80 -3.66 11.99
C ILE A 119 11.39 -4.52 10.88
N TYR A 120 12.42 -5.25 11.24
CA TYR A 120 13.16 -6.16 10.37
C TYR A 120 13.31 -7.54 11.00
N SER A 121 13.23 -8.57 10.19
CA SER A 121 13.59 -9.94 10.57
C SER A 121 14.13 -10.69 9.35
N ASN A 122 15.38 -11.13 9.43
CA ASN A 122 15.96 -11.96 8.37
C ASN A 122 15.21 -13.29 8.16
N LYS A 123 14.56 -13.80 9.20
CA LYS A 123 13.75 -15.03 9.12
C LYS A 123 12.37 -14.81 8.51
N GLY A 124 11.98 -13.55 8.29
CA GLY A 124 10.63 -13.12 7.92
C GLY A 124 9.80 -12.72 9.12
N LEU A 125 8.84 -11.83 8.87
CA LEU A 125 7.91 -11.29 9.86
C LEU A 125 6.61 -12.10 9.86
N ASP A 126 5.99 -12.24 11.03
CA ASP A 126 4.62 -12.77 11.14
C ASP A 126 3.61 -11.67 10.79
N ILE A 127 3.20 -11.63 9.53
CA ILE A 127 2.26 -10.62 9.04
C ILE A 127 0.88 -10.79 9.69
N THR A 128 0.48 -12.01 10.02
CA THR A 128 -0.80 -12.26 10.71
C THR A 128 -0.80 -11.63 12.10
N ALA A 129 0.28 -11.78 12.86
CA ALA A 129 0.43 -11.14 14.16
C ALA A 129 0.46 -9.61 14.04
N LEU A 130 1.17 -9.08 13.04
CA LEU A 130 1.23 -7.65 12.76
C LEU A 130 -0.13 -7.03 12.43
N LEU A 131 -0.96 -7.72 11.66
CA LEU A 131 -2.31 -7.27 11.31
C LEU A 131 -3.28 -7.28 12.51
N ARG A 132 -3.00 -8.10 13.53
CA ARG A 132 -3.82 -8.18 14.75
C ARG A 132 -3.38 -7.23 15.86
N ARG A 133 -2.22 -6.56 15.69
CA ARG A 133 -1.75 -5.60 16.69
C ARG A 133 -2.70 -4.42 16.82
N ASP A 134 -2.63 -3.70 17.93
CA ASP A 134 -3.30 -2.42 18.08
C ASP A 134 -2.73 -1.41 17.07
N PRO A 135 -3.55 -0.87 16.16
CA PRO A 135 -3.08 0.10 15.16
C PRO A 135 -2.48 1.38 15.75
N SER A 136 -2.82 1.75 16.97
CA SER A 136 -2.27 2.92 17.67
C SER A 136 -0.83 2.71 18.15
N GLN A 137 -0.39 1.45 18.27
CA GLN A 137 0.98 1.13 18.69
C GLN A 137 1.93 1.21 17.47
N PRO A 138 3.03 1.99 17.56
CA PRO A 138 4.03 2.03 16.51
C PRO A 138 4.62 0.65 16.18
N LEU A 139 4.94 0.40 14.89
CA LEU A 139 5.48 -0.89 14.46
C LEU A 139 6.76 -1.29 15.19
N HIS A 140 7.68 -0.35 15.37
CA HIS A 140 8.98 -0.60 16.01
C HIS A 140 8.87 -1.00 17.50
N GLU A 141 7.73 -0.77 18.14
CA GLU A 141 7.45 -1.18 19.53
C GLU A 141 6.79 -2.56 19.63
N SER A 142 6.41 -3.17 18.50
CA SER A 142 5.63 -4.42 18.47
C SER A 142 6.37 -5.67 18.97
N LYS A 143 7.72 -5.61 19.09
CA LYS A 143 8.59 -6.75 19.46
C LYS A 143 8.50 -7.95 18.50
N LEU A 144 7.94 -7.75 17.31
CA LEU A 144 7.80 -8.79 16.26
C LEU A 144 8.99 -8.81 15.27
N GLY A 145 9.98 -7.95 15.52
CA GLY A 145 11.23 -7.85 14.76
C GLY A 145 12.16 -6.82 15.37
N ASP A 146 13.36 -6.70 14.82
CA ASP A 146 14.34 -5.69 15.22
C ASP A 146 13.91 -4.31 14.69
N ALA A 147 13.95 -3.29 15.54
CA ALA A 147 13.59 -1.94 15.15
C ALA A 147 14.57 -1.37 14.12
N ILE A 148 14.06 -0.77 13.05
CA ILE A 148 14.82 -0.09 12.00
C ILE A 148 14.18 1.24 11.63
N THR A 149 14.96 2.13 11.04
CA THR A 149 14.47 3.38 10.47
C THR A 149 13.89 3.16 9.05
N ASN A 150 13.12 4.13 8.55
CA ASN A 150 12.67 4.12 7.15
C ASN A 150 13.84 4.17 6.16
N GLU A 151 14.91 4.89 6.48
CA GLU A 151 16.11 4.94 5.66
C GLU A 151 16.80 3.58 5.56
N GLU A 152 16.97 2.90 6.68
CA GLU A 152 17.56 1.55 6.72
C GLU A 152 16.70 0.56 5.95
N LEU A 153 15.37 0.64 6.05
CA LEU A 153 14.46 -0.21 5.29
C LEU A 153 14.68 -0.09 3.78
N LEU A 154 14.75 1.15 3.26
CA LEU A 154 14.94 1.41 1.83
C LEU A 154 16.27 0.86 1.29
N GLN A 155 17.27 0.66 2.16
CA GLN A 155 18.60 0.19 1.80
C GLN A 155 18.80 -1.31 2.04
N LEU A 156 17.77 -2.05 2.44
CA LEU A 156 17.87 -3.49 2.65
C LEU A 156 18.19 -4.22 1.35
N ASP A 157 19.03 -5.24 1.46
CA ASP A 157 19.24 -6.20 0.38
C ASP A 157 18.02 -7.14 0.34
N CYS A 158 17.22 -6.98 -0.71
CA CYS A 158 15.99 -7.75 -0.88
C CYS A 158 15.68 -8.00 -2.36
N THR A 159 14.82 -8.97 -2.61
CA THR A 159 14.35 -9.24 -3.98
C THR A 159 13.41 -8.13 -4.45
N VAL A 160 12.48 -7.72 -3.59
CA VAL A 160 11.45 -6.72 -3.93
C VAL A 160 11.40 -5.65 -2.84
N LEU A 161 11.52 -4.39 -3.23
CA LEU A 161 11.23 -3.24 -2.38
C LEU A 161 9.90 -2.62 -2.83
N VAL A 162 8.99 -2.41 -1.88
CA VAL A 162 7.68 -1.81 -2.15
C VAL A 162 7.52 -0.50 -1.38
N PRO A 163 7.76 0.66 -2.00
CA PRO A 163 7.40 1.95 -1.42
C PRO A 163 5.89 2.16 -1.53
N ALA A 164 5.17 2.00 -0.41
CA ALA A 164 3.72 2.08 -0.31
C ALA A 164 3.25 3.13 0.72
N ALA A 165 4.09 4.13 1.02
CA ALA A 165 3.79 5.19 1.99
C ALA A 165 3.40 6.50 1.29
N LEU A 166 4.39 7.32 0.94
CA LEU A 166 4.19 8.67 0.40
C LEU A 166 4.95 8.86 -0.91
N SER A 167 4.69 9.98 -1.60
CA SER A 167 5.47 10.43 -2.75
C SER A 167 6.91 10.78 -2.35
N GLU A 168 7.80 10.78 -3.33
CA GLU A 168 9.20 11.26 -3.21
C GLU A 168 10.03 10.61 -2.09
N GLN A 169 9.79 9.34 -1.81
CA GLN A 169 10.58 8.59 -0.83
C GLN A 169 11.95 8.17 -1.38
N ILE A 170 12.02 7.93 -2.69
CA ILE A 170 13.24 7.57 -3.41
C ILE A 170 13.63 8.75 -4.28
N THR A 171 14.76 9.34 -3.95
CA THR A 171 15.28 10.57 -4.56
C THR A 171 16.72 10.34 -5.03
N ALA A 172 17.30 11.29 -5.75
CA ALA A 172 18.73 11.24 -6.12
C ALA A 172 19.67 11.05 -4.93
N LYS A 173 19.23 11.42 -3.71
CA LYS A 173 20.07 11.31 -2.50
C LYS A 173 20.24 9.86 -2.03
N ASN A 174 19.21 9.01 -2.19
CA ASN A 174 19.20 7.64 -1.66
C ASN A 174 19.13 6.57 -2.74
N ALA A 175 18.80 6.89 -3.99
CA ALA A 175 18.66 5.92 -5.09
C ALA A 175 19.91 5.03 -5.27
N ASN A 176 21.11 5.62 -5.13
CA ASN A 176 22.37 4.86 -5.22
C ASN A 176 22.52 3.82 -4.10
N SER A 177 21.87 4.00 -2.96
CA SER A 177 21.96 3.10 -1.80
C SER A 177 20.97 1.95 -1.84
N LEU A 178 19.98 1.96 -2.73
CA LEU A 178 19.03 0.87 -2.89
C LEU A 178 19.76 -0.40 -3.37
N ARG A 179 19.38 -1.55 -2.79
CA ARG A 179 19.98 -2.86 -3.09
C ARG A 179 18.93 -3.92 -3.47
N CYS A 180 17.70 -3.48 -3.72
CA CYS A 180 16.67 -4.37 -4.24
C CYS A 180 16.94 -4.77 -5.69
N ARG A 181 16.37 -5.88 -6.13
CA ARG A 181 16.37 -6.30 -7.54
C ARG A 181 15.18 -5.75 -8.31
N ILE A 182 14.08 -5.53 -7.62
CA ILE A 182 12.83 -5.02 -8.17
C ILE A 182 12.33 -3.93 -7.25
N LEU A 183 11.99 -2.79 -7.81
CA LEU A 183 11.25 -1.73 -7.15
C LEU A 183 9.81 -1.76 -7.66
N SER A 184 8.86 -2.07 -6.78
CA SER A 184 7.43 -2.17 -7.13
C SER A 184 6.64 -1.10 -6.38
N GLU A 185 6.25 -0.03 -7.08
CA GLU A 185 5.60 1.13 -6.47
C GLU A 185 4.16 0.82 -6.05
N GLY A 186 3.86 1.07 -4.77
CA GLY A 186 2.53 0.96 -4.20
C GLY A 186 1.90 2.32 -3.86
N ALA A 187 2.71 3.37 -3.75
CA ALA A 187 2.29 4.76 -3.57
C ALA A 187 2.28 5.52 -4.91
N ASN A 188 1.67 6.71 -4.91
CA ASN A 188 1.71 7.61 -6.06
C ASN A 188 3.03 8.38 -6.11
N GLY A 189 3.84 8.16 -7.17
CA GLY A 189 5.11 8.86 -7.40
C GLY A 189 6.10 8.76 -6.25
N PRO A 190 6.39 7.58 -5.68
CA PRO A 190 7.35 7.43 -4.59
C PRO A 190 8.78 7.63 -5.06
N THR A 191 9.06 7.51 -6.36
CA THR A 191 10.38 7.69 -6.97
C THR A 191 10.39 8.98 -7.80
N THR A 192 11.39 9.82 -7.60
CA THR A 192 11.57 11.04 -8.41
C THR A 192 12.19 10.69 -9.78
N LEU A 193 12.00 11.58 -10.78
CA LEU A 193 12.55 11.37 -12.13
C LEU A 193 14.08 11.25 -12.14
N GLU A 194 14.76 11.96 -11.25
CA GLU A 194 16.21 11.86 -11.11
C GLU A 194 16.63 10.51 -10.52
N ALA A 195 15.86 10.03 -9.53
CA ALA A 195 16.10 8.71 -8.93
C ALA A 195 15.84 7.59 -9.94
N ASP A 196 14.79 7.70 -10.73
CA ASP A 196 14.44 6.71 -11.76
C ASP A 196 15.58 6.47 -12.75
N ARG A 197 16.24 7.55 -13.21
CA ARG A 197 17.44 7.45 -14.07
C ARG A 197 18.57 6.70 -13.39
N ILE A 198 18.86 7.02 -12.12
CA ILE A 198 19.91 6.35 -11.35
C ILE A 198 19.59 4.85 -11.17
N LEU A 199 18.34 4.52 -10.91
CA LEU A 199 17.91 3.12 -10.74
C LEU A 199 17.97 2.35 -12.06
N ALA A 200 17.58 2.96 -13.17
CA ALA A 200 17.72 2.36 -14.50
C ALA A 200 19.19 2.06 -14.85
N ASP A 201 20.13 2.97 -14.56
CA ASP A 201 21.57 2.74 -14.75
C ASP A 201 22.09 1.61 -13.85
N LYS A 202 21.47 1.35 -12.71
CA LYS A 202 21.77 0.23 -11.79
C LYS A 202 21.12 -1.09 -12.22
N GLY A 203 20.18 -1.05 -13.16
CA GLY A 203 19.41 -2.23 -13.59
C GLY A 203 18.31 -2.64 -12.62
N ILE A 204 17.77 -1.67 -11.87
CA ILE A 204 16.63 -1.85 -10.97
C ILE A 204 15.36 -1.40 -11.69
#